data_3a050f24883d8e0165438ce4ba14828a
#
_entry.id   3a050f24883d8e0165438ce4ba14828a
#
_cell.length_a   1.000
_cell.length_b   1.000
_cell.length_c   1.000
_cell.angle_alpha   90.00
_cell.angle_beta   90.00
_cell.angle_gamma   90.00
#
_symmetry.space_group_name_H-M   'P 1'
#
loop_
_entity.id
_entity.type
_entity.pdbx_description
1 polymer ?
#
loop_
_entity_poly.entity_id
_entity_poly.type
_entity_poly.pdbx_seq_one_letter_code
_entity_poly.pdbx_strand_id
1 'polypeptide(L)'
;MKEFEFYSALFGPVQSRNLSVVEIPDDSVPSAWAPEIAAIASRAVAQKTNYRLLANTIAHQWWGVLVAPATRDDVWLSNGFARYSEARYVLFAAGQAGFEEATKDMAVGALAYNNIPLASAGKLDPWSPEFQSLVTDKAGMLLHMLRWVVGDQAFDKAIHSFAQQSAGKAVTVDEFQKAVETAYGDRLTWFFAQWLNSTGAPEFRNKYAIYRLGNNKGFRITGEISQDMDLFRMPLELKIDTDGPTVTKRIEVVGTNSPYVVDTFTKPRRINIDPNSEVLRNSPTLRLRVAILRGQQLTEQGDLGGALKEYQKALELNSNSSLAHFRIADVFFAQHNYQAAADEYREAYNGDGEPPWTIVWGHIQLGKIFDLTDQRERAVNEYRQALQTNDNTQNALEEARKYLSAPYRGEKSKEGT
;
A
#
# COMPACT_ATOMS: atom_id res chain seq x y z
N MET A 1 0.17 21.81 8.56
CA MET A 1 0.95 22.22 9.77
C MET A 1 1.15 21.09 10.76
N LYS A 2 0.12 20.26 11.06
CA LYS A 2 0.25 19.11 11.98
C LYS A 2 1.29 18.08 11.53
N GLU A 3 1.41 17.85 10.25
CA GLU A 3 2.41 16.97 9.63
C GLU A 3 3.83 17.44 9.91
N PHE A 4 4.08 18.73 9.74
CA PHE A 4 5.38 19.35 9.98
C PHE A 4 5.77 19.29 11.47
N GLU A 5 4.82 19.56 12.36
CA GLU A 5 5.03 19.47 13.82
C GLU A 5 5.33 18.03 14.24
N PHE A 6 4.56 17.05 13.69
CA PHE A 6 4.77 15.63 13.94
C PHE A 6 6.16 15.17 13.51
N TYR A 7 6.59 15.53 12.31
CA TYR A 7 7.91 15.16 11.81
C TYR A 7 9.06 15.88 12.52
N SER A 8 8.84 17.16 12.92
CA SER A 8 9.81 17.89 13.74
C SER A 8 10.05 17.22 15.11
N ALA A 9 8.99 16.67 15.70
CA ALA A 9 9.10 15.90 16.94
C ALA A 9 9.82 14.55 16.73
N LEU A 10 9.58 13.89 15.59
CA LEU A 10 10.10 12.55 15.31
C LEU A 10 11.57 12.60 14.81
N PHE A 11 11.90 13.50 13.90
CA PHE A 11 13.20 13.56 13.21
C PHE A 11 14.10 14.71 13.70
N GLY A 12 13.56 15.58 14.56
CA GLY A 12 14.20 16.82 14.96
C GLY A 12 13.94 17.99 13.99
N PRO A 13 14.43 19.18 14.30
CA PRO A 13 14.16 20.38 13.50
C PRO A 13 14.85 20.33 12.14
N VAL A 14 14.23 20.94 11.12
CA VAL A 14 14.87 21.33 9.86
C VAL A 14 15.49 22.73 9.96
N GLN A 15 16.33 23.10 8.99
CA GLN A 15 17.05 24.38 9.03
C GLN A 15 16.13 25.61 9.02
N SER A 16 15.01 25.54 8.29
CA SER A 16 14.01 26.60 8.24
C SER A 16 12.70 26.16 8.89
N ARG A 17 12.05 27.09 9.59
CA ARG A 17 10.70 26.89 10.14
C ARG A 17 9.59 27.29 9.17
N ASN A 18 9.96 27.86 8.02
CA ASN A 18 9.01 28.27 7.01
C ASN A 18 8.74 27.08 6.07
N LEU A 19 7.48 26.82 5.81
CA LEU A 19 7.04 25.85 4.82
C LEU A 19 5.84 26.42 4.07
N SER A 20 5.97 26.57 2.77
CA SER A 20 4.88 26.97 1.89
C SER A 20 4.23 25.73 1.29
N VAL A 21 2.92 25.59 1.44
CA VAL A 21 2.14 24.60 0.69
C VAL A 21 1.56 25.27 -0.53
N VAL A 22 1.89 24.77 -1.71
CA VAL A 22 1.56 25.37 -3.00
C VAL A 22 0.68 24.40 -3.79
N GLU A 23 -0.37 24.94 -4.40
CA GLU A 23 -1.21 24.22 -5.34
C GLU A 23 -0.60 24.28 -6.74
N ILE A 24 -0.55 23.13 -7.44
CA ILE A 24 -0.08 23.01 -8.81
C ILE A 24 -1.18 22.45 -9.73
N PRO A 25 -1.13 22.73 -11.05
CA PRO A 25 -2.14 22.27 -12.01
C PRO A 25 -2.33 20.75 -12.00
N ASP A 26 -3.55 20.30 -12.30
CA ASP A 26 -3.93 18.88 -12.29
C ASP A 26 -3.29 18.04 -13.40
N ASP A 27 -2.84 18.65 -14.46
CA ASP A 27 -2.12 18.02 -15.58
C ASP A 27 -0.60 17.85 -15.31
N SER A 28 -0.15 18.29 -14.14
CA SER A 28 1.21 18.12 -13.66
C SER A 28 1.35 16.84 -12.82
N VAL A 29 2.49 16.68 -12.15
CA VAL A 29 2.73 15.60 -11.18
C VAL A 29 1.77 15.69 -10.00
N PRO A 30 1.45 14.55 -9.31
CA PRO A 30 0.58 14.57 -8.14
C PRO A 30 1.10 15.45 -7.00
N SER A 31 2.42 15.48 -6.81
CA SER A 31 3.11 16.32 -5.85
C SER A 31 4.56 16.57 -6.26
N ALA A 32 5.14 17.64 -5.73
CA ALA A 32 6.55 17.98 -5.87
C ALA A 32 7.04 18.66 -4.58
N TRP A 33 8.34 18.69 -4.38
CA TRP A 33 8.94 19.31 -3.21
C TRP A 33 10.24 20.03 -3.56
N ALA A 34 10.53 21.03 -2.79
CA ALA A 34 11.79 21.77 -2.81
C ALA A 34 12.07 22.28 -1.38
N PRO A 35 13.24 22.81 -1.08
CA PRO A 35 13.48 23.48 0.20
C PRO A 35 12.36 24.48 0.52
N GLU A 36 11.71 24.32 1.69
CA GLU A 36 10.62 25.17 2.17
C GLU A 36 9.31 25.11 1.34
N ILE A 37 9.21 24.21 0.36
CA ILE A 37 8.04 24.08 -0.52
C ILE A 37 7.53 22.66 -0.51
N ALA A 38 6.22 22.51 -0.30
CA ALA A 38 5.44 21.30 -0.56
C ALA A 38 4.36 21.65 -1.59
N ALA A 39 4.47 21.12 -2.81
CA ALA A 39 3.51 21.36 -3.89
C ALA A 39 2.62 20.14 -4.10
N ILE A 40 1.30 20.33 -4.19
CA ILE A 40 0.32 19.27 -4.41
C ILE A 40 -0.67 19.67 -5.50
N ALA A 41 -1.12 18.70 -6.31
CA ALA A 41 -2.05 18.95 -7.41
C ALA A 41 -3.42 19.44 -6.89
N SER A 42 -4.09 20.31 -7.65
CA SER A 42 -5.40 20.91 -7.32
C SER A 42 -6.44 19.87 -6.94
N ARG A 43 -6.47 18.72 -7.65
CA ARG A 43 -7.36 17.60 -7.34
C ARG A 43 -7.16 17.01 -5.95
N ALA A 44 -5.96 17.15 -5.38
CA ALA A 44 -5.64 16.64 -4.04
C ALA A 44 -6.08 17.57 -2.90
N VAL A 45 -6.48 18.83 -3.20
CA VAL A 45 -6.94 19.83 -2.24
C VAL A 45 -8.41 20.20 -2.38
N ALA A 46 -9.08 19.84 -3.49
CA ALA A 46 -10.37 20.37 -3.93
C ALA A 46 -11.46 20.37 -2.84
N GLN A 47 -12.04 19.23 -2.50
CA GLN A 47 -13.11 19.16 -1.48
C GLN A 47 -12.60 18.69 -0.12
N LYS A 48 -11.64 17.78 -0.12
CA LYS A 48 -10.97 17.25 1.07
C LYS A 48 -9.52 17.02 0.73
N THR A 49 -8.65 17.71 1.42
CA THR A 49 -7.20 17.55 1.24
C THR A 49 -6.79 16.10 1.40
N ASN A 50 -6.05 15.58 0.42
CA ASN A 50 -5.39 14.29 0.54
C ASN A 50 -4.22 14.42 1.52
N TYR A 51 -4.53 14.25 2.81
CA TYR A 51 -3.55 14.43 3.88
C TYR A 51 -2.40 13.42 3.82
N ARG A 52 -2.60 12.24 3.21
CA ARG A 52 -1.53 11.25 3.02
C ARG A 52 -0.50 11.78 2.02
N LEU A 53 -0.96 12.28 0.86
CA LEU A 53 -0.09 12.89 -0.13
C LEU A 53 0.65 14.10 0.44
N LEU A 54 -0.06 14.95 1.18
CA LEU A 54 0.54 16.12 1.83
C LEU A 54 1.61 15.71 2.86
N ALA A 55 1.31 14.70 3.69
CA ALA A 55 2.25 14.18 4.68
C ALA A 55 3.51 13.61 4.01
N ASN A 56 3.36 12.84 2.93
CA ASN A 56 4.48 12.36 2.12
C ASN A 56 5.32 13.51 1.59
N THR A 57 4.69 14.50 0.97
CA THR A 57 5.38 15.65 0.37
C THR A 57 6.13 16.48 1.41
N ILE A 58 5.54 16.70 2.59
CA ILE A 58 6.17 17.42 3.70
C ILE A 58 7.35 16.62 4.28
N ALA A 59 7.28 15.29 4.34
CA ALA A 59 8.36 14.45 4.85
C ALA A 59 9.67 14.64 4.06
N HIS A 60 9.58 15.02 2.79
CA HIS A 60 10.74 15.33 1.96
C HIS A 60 11.55 16.55 2.43
N GLN A 61 11.03 17.38 3.34
CA GLN A 61 11.83 18.43 3.97
C GLN A 61 12.95 17.84 4.86
N TRP A 62 12.76 16.62 5.38
CA TRP A 62 13.81 15.83 6.06
C TRP A 62 14.53 14.91 5.07
N TRP A 63 13.77 14.15 4.28
CA TRP A 63 14.27 13.07 3.43
C TRP A 63 14.33 13.50 1.97
N GLY A 64 15.42 14.16 1.61
CA GLY A 64 15.66 14.76 0.29
C GLY A 64 16.21 16.17 0.39
N VAL A 65 15.68 17.01 1.30
CA VAL A 65 16.19 18.38 1.54
C VAL A 65 17.25 18.39 2.65
N LEU A 66 16.89 17.97 3.87
CA LEU A 66 17.83 17.99 5.01
C LEU A 66 18.89 16.89 4.85
N VAL A 67 18.49 15.71 4.44
CA VAL A 67 19.36 14.55 4.21
C VAL A 67 19.14 14.09 2.77
N ALA A 68 20.12 14.29 1.90
CA ALA A 68 20.03 13.93 0.50
C ALA A 68 20.68 12.56 0.21
N PRO A 69 20.19 11.76 -0.74
CA PRO A 69 20.88 10.55 -1.17
C PRO A 69 22.19 10.91 -1.89
N ALA A 70 23.27 10.16 -1.65
CA ALA A 70 24.58 10.41 -2.26
C ALA A 70 24.62 10.01 -3.74
N THR A 71 23.93 8.95 -4.11
CA THR A 71 23.89 8.40 -5.47
C THR A 71 22.45 8.07 -5.88
N ARG A 72 22.26 7.73 -7.16
CA ARG A 72 20.96 7.25 -7.64
C ARG A 72 20.53 5.91 -7.00
N ASP A 73 21.49 5.07 -6.61
CA ASP A 73 21.20 3.80 -5.93
C ASP A 73 20.76 4.03 -4.48
N ASP A 74 21.11 5.19 -3.88
CA ASP A 74 20.68 5.58 -2.54
C ASP A 74 19.34 6.33 -2.52
N VAL A 75 18.72 6.62 -3.67
CA VAL A 75 17.51 7.46 -3.77
C VAL A 75 16.33 6.94 -2.93
N TRP A 76 16.28 5.66 -2.65
CA TRP A 76 15.26 5.06 -1.79
C TRP A 76 15.32 5.60 -0.34
N LEU A 77 16.48 6.11 0.11
CA LEU A 77 16.60 6.80 1.41
C LEU A 77 15.74 8.08 1.47
N SER A 78 15.49 8.73 0.33
CA SER A 78 14.54 9.84 0.28
C SER A 78 13.09 9.34 0.14
N ASN A 79 12.78 8.64 -0.92
CA ASN A 79 11.41 8.27 -1.27
C ASN A 79 10.80 7.25 -0.30
N GLY A 80 11.59 6.24 0.11
CA GLY A 80 11.15 5.22 1.07
C GLY A 80 10.91 5.81 2.46
N PHE A 81 11.80 6.71 2.92
CA PHE A 81 11.58 7.42 4.18
C PHE A 81 10.35 8.32 4.13
N ALA A 82 10.14 9.07 3.05
CA ALA A 82 8.93 9.90 2.90
C ALA A 82 7.67 9.04 2.90
N ARG A 83 7.68 7.90 2.21
CA ARG A 83 6.56 6.95 2.17
C ARG A 83 6.27 6.33 3.54
N TYR A 84 7.32 5.93 4.27
CA TYR A 84 7.13 5.38 5.61
C TYR A 84 6.73 6.45 6.62
N SER A 85 7.23 7.68 6.48
CA SER A 85 6.81 8.84 7.28
C SER A 85 5.32 9.14 7.10
N GLU A 86 4.81 9.06 5.87
CA GLU A 86 3.37 9.12 5.59
C GLU A 86 2.60 8.08 6.41
N ALA A 87 3.03 6.82 6.38
CA ALA A 87 2.36 5.75 7.14
C ALA A 87 2.42 6.02 8.67
N ARG A 88 3.56 6.52 9.18
CA ARG A 88 3.70 6.93 10.59
C ARG A 88 2.76 8.09 10.96
N TYR A 89 2.58 9.05 10.07
CA TYR A 89 1.61 10.13 10.26
C TYR A 89 0.16 9.61 10.21
N VAL A 90 -0.15 8.64 9.33
CA VAL A 90 -1.47 7.98 9.31
C VAL A 90 -1.76 7.28 10.64
N LEU A 91 -0.76 6.61 11.24
CA LEU A 91 -0.90 6.03 12.58
C LEU A 91 -1.29 7.10 13.62
N PHE A 92 -0.65 8.26 13.57
CA PHE A 92 -0.95 9.37 14.47
C PHE A 92 -2.34 9.97 14.22
N ALA A 93 -2.73 10.17 12.96
CA ALA A 93 -3.94 10.89 12.57
C ALA A 93 -5.20 10.02 12.53
N ALA A 94 -5.08 8.74 12.15
CA ALA A 94 -6.18 7.81 11.90
C ALA A 94 -6.10 6.51 12.72
N GLY A 95 -5.08 6.36 13.56
CA GLY A 95 -4.91 5.19 14.44
C GLY A 95 -4.46 3.92 13.70
N GLN A 96 -4.52 2.80 14.43
CA GLN A 96 -3.97 1.52 13.98
C GLN A 96 -4.61 1.00 12.68
N ALA A 97 -5.93 1.11 12.53
CA ALA A 97 -6.62 0.66 11.32
C ALA A 97 -6.17 1.41 10.06
N GLY A 98 -5.96 2.73 10.17
CA GLY A 98 -5.41 3.53 9.07
C GLY A 98 -3.97 3.13 8.73
N PHE A 99 -3.16 2.86 9.74
CA PHE A 99 -1.79 2.40 9.56
C PHE A 99 -1.71 1.03 8.87
N GLU A 100 -2.56 0.09 9.27
CA GLU A 100 -2.64 -1.23 8.63
C GLU A 100 -3.02 -1.13 7.16
N GLU A 101 -3.94 -0.25 6.79
CA GLU A 101 -4.28 -0.03 5.38
C GLU A 101 -3.13 0.63 4.62
N ALA A 102 -2.46 1.63 5.21
CA ALA A 102 -1.29 2.26 4.60
C ALA A 102 -0.13 1.27 4.38
N THR A 103 0.10 0.35 5.33
CA THR A 103 1.11 -0.71 5.19
C THR A 103 0.73 -1.75 4.15
N LYS A 104 -0.55 -2.12 4.04
CA LYS A 104 -1.04 -2.99 2.97
C LYS A 104 -0.85 -2.36 1.59
N ASP A 105 -1.14 -1.07 1.44
CA ASP A 105 -0.89 -0.34 0.20
C ASP A 105 0.59 -0.37 -0.18
N MET A 106 1.50 -0.13 0.78
CA MET A 106 2.94 -0.25 0.56
C MET A 106 3.34 -1.68 0.17
N ALA A 107 2.78 -2.71 0.83
CA ALA A 107 3.08 -4.09 0.48
C ALA A 107 2.62 -4.46 -0.93
N VAL A 108 1.44 -3.99 -1.36
CA VAL A 108 0.94 -4.16 -2.73
C VAL A 108 1.87 -3.49 -3.74
N GLY A 109 2.22 -2.22 -3.52
CA GLY A 109 3.16 -1.48 -4.36
C GLY A 109 4.54 -2.16 -4.42
N ALA A 110 5.08 -2.59 -3.28
CA ALA A 110 6.37 -3.30 -3.19
C ALA A 110 6.41 -4.62 -3.96
N LEU A 111 5.28 -5.33 -4.04
CA LEU A 111 5.18 -6.62 -4.74
C LEU A 111 4.87 -6.47 -6.23
N ALA A 112 4.45 -5.29 -6.69
CA ALA A 112 4.06 -5.08 -8.08
C ALA A 112 5.21 -5.34 -9.07
N TYR A 113 6.44 -4.93 -8.71
CA TYR A 113 7.63 -5.08 -9.58
C TYR A 113 8.85 -5.60 -8.79
N ASN A 114 8.65 -6.59 -7.92
CA ASN A 114 9.70 -7.14 -7.06
C ASN A 114 10.61 -8.16 -7.78
N ASN A 115 11.05 -7.83 -8.98
CA ASN A 115 11.92 -8.64 -9.84
C ASN A 115 13.33 -8.05 -10.00
N ILE A 116 13.59 -6.86 -9.45
CA ILE A 116 14.86 -6.18 -9.45
C ILE A 116 15.27 -5.88 -8.00
N PRO A 117 16.54 -6.08 -7.61
CA PRO A 117 17.02 -5.68 -6.29
C PRO A 117 16.88 -4.17 -6.06
N LEU A 118 16.48 -3.77 -4.86
CA LEU A 118 16.35 -2.35 -4.50
C LEU A 118 17.69 -1.60 -4.68
N ALA A 119 18.82 -2.24 -4.37
CA ALA A 119 20.18 -1.70 -4.58
C ALA A 119 20.52 -1.39 -6.05
N SER A 120 19.70 -1.82 -7.00
CA SER A 120 19.88 -1.56 -8.44
C SER A 120 18.82 -0.63 -9.01
N ALA A 121 17.96 -0.06 -8.18
CA ALA A 121 16.83 0.78 -8.62
C ALA A 121 17.28 2.06 -9.32
N GLY A 122 18.46 2.60 -9.00
CA GLY A 122 19.02 3.78 -9.66
C GLY A 122 19.25 3.64 -11.17
N LYS A 123 19.21 2.42 -11.72
CA LYS A 123 19.34 2.14 -13.17
C LYS A 123 18.00 2.28 -13.93
N LEU A 124 16.89 2.34 -13.20
CA LEU A 124 15.56 2.45 -13.78
C LEU A 124 15.23 3.91 -14.18
N ASP A 125 14.25 4.04 -15.08
CA ASP A 125 13.66 5.34 -15.36
C ASP A 125 12.91 5.84 -14.11
N PRO A 126 13.22 7.06 -13.61
CA PRO A 126 12.57 7.64 -12.43
C PRO A 126 11.03 7.77 -12.55
N TRP A 127 10.50 7.79 -13.76
CA TRP A 127 9.06 7.90 -14.02
C TRP A 127 8.38 6.55 -14.24
N SER A 128 9.14 5.45 -14.26
CA SER A 128 8.56 4.13 -14.44
C SER A 128 7.83 3.63 -13.20
N PRO A 129 6.75 2.85 -13.35
CA PRO A 129 6.08 2.19 -12.23
C PRO A 129 7.02 1.27 -11.44
N GLU A 130 7.99 0.65 -12.12
CA GLU A 130 9.01 -0.20 -11.50
C GLU A 130 9.89 0.58 -10.53
N PHE A 131 10.35 1.77 -10.92
CA PHE A 131 11.13 2.64 -10.05
C PHE A 131 10.31 3.04 -8.82
N GLN A 132 9.08 3.51 -9.01
CA GLN A 132 8.21 3.90 -7.90
C GLN A 132 7.91 2.75 -6.95
N SER A 133 7.62 1.56 -7.48
CA SER A 133 7.42 0.34 -6.70
C SER A 133 8.60 0.04 -5.78
N LEU A 134 9.82 0.15 -6.29
CA LEU A 134 11.04 -0.19 -5.56
C LEU A 134 11.45 0.91 -4.57
N VAL A 135 11.65 2.15 -5.06
CA VAL A 135 12.25 3.21 -4.24
C VAL A 135 11.27 3.83 -3.25
N THR A 136 9.96 3.68 -3.49
CA THR A 136 8.92 4.23 -2.62
C THR A 136 8.32 3.13 -1.75
N ASP A 137 7.62 2.17 -2.35
CA ASP A 137 6.82 1.21 -1.58
C ASP A 137 7.66 0.08 -0.98
N LYS A 138 8.57 -0.55 -1.75
CA LYS A 138 9.47 -1.59 -1.20
C LYS A 138 10.41 -1.00 -0.16
N ALA A 139 10.94 0.19 -0.41
CA ALA A 139 11.77 0.89 0.57
C ALA A 139 10.99 1.29 1.83
N GLY A 140 9.75 1.75 1.70
CA GLY A 140 8.86 2.01 2.83
C GLY A 140 8.59 0.74 3.66
N MET A 141 8.34 -0.40 2.99
CA MET A 141 8.21 -1.70 3.65
C MET A 141 9.51 -2.16 4.31
N LEU A 142 10.67 -1.89 3.70
CA LEU A 142 11.97 -2.17 4.33
C LEU A 142 12.11 -1.44 5.66
N LEU A 143 11.77 -0.15 5.71
CA LEU A 143 11.81 0.63 6.95
C LEU A 143 10.80 0.14 7.99
N HIS A 144 9.60 -0.28 7.56
CA HIS A 144 8.61 -0.91 8.43
C HIS A 144 9.14 -2.21 9.05
N MET A 145 9.68 -3.11 8.23
CA MET A 145 10.31 -4.35 8.69
C MET A 145 11.53 -4.11 9.58
N LEU A 146 12.34 -3.10 9.27
CA LEU A 146 13.50 -2.73 10.08
C LEU A 146 13.06 -2.31 11.49
N ARG A 147 12.02 -1.47 11.58
CA ARG A 147 11.43 -1.09 12.88
C ARG A 147 10.94 -2.31 13.67
N TRP A 148 10.29 -3.27 12.99
CA TRP A 148 9.87 -4.53 13.60
C TRP A 148 11.05 -5.34 14.14
N VAL A 149 12.17 -5.39 13.40
CA VAL A 149 13.38 -6.13 13.83
C VAL A 149 14.01 -5.50 15.05
N VAL A 150 14.29 -4.19 15.00
CA VAL A 150 15.09 -3.50 16.04
C VAL A 150 14.24 -2.97 17.20
N GLY A 151 12.93 -2.88 17.04
CA GLY A 151 11.99 -2.30 17.99
C GLY A 151 11.87 -0.78 17.88
N ASP A 152 10.72 -0.25 18.35
CA ASP A 152 10.33 1.15 18.19
C ASP A 152 11.37 2.14 18.74
N GLN A 153 11.86 1.90 19.96
CA GLN A 153 12.78 2.83 20.61
C GLN A 153 14.12 2.94 19.89
N ALA A 154 14.71 1.79 19.49
CA ALA A 154 15.98 1.79 18.78
C ALA A 154 15.84 2.40 17.39
N PHE A 155 14.73 2.09 16.69
CA PHE A 155 14.41 2.67 15.39
C PHE A 155 14.26 4.19 15.46
N ASP A 156 13.39 4.70 16.35
CA ASP A 156 13.12 6.13 16.47
C ASP A 156 14.39 6.91 16.89
N LYS A 157 15.20 6.36 17.79
CA LYS A 157 16.51 6.92 18.14
C LYS A 157 17.46 6.96 16.94
N ALA A 158 17.50 5.87 16.15
CA ALA A 158 18.37 5.79 14.98
C ALA A 158 18.01 6.83 13.93
N ILE A 159 16.73 6.92 13.53
CA ILE A 159 16.29 7.86 12.49
C ILE A 159 16.42 9.32 12.93
N HIS A 160 16.11 9.63 14.19
CA HIS A 160 16.32 10.98 14.75
C HIS A 160 17.79 11.37 14.70
N SER A 161 18.67 10.51 15.23
CA SER A 161 20.11 10.78 15.24
C SER A 161 20.68 10.88 13.82
N PHE A 162 20.25 9.98 12.92
CA PHE A 162 20.70 9.99 11.53
C PHE A 162 20.29 11.29 10.81
N ALA A 163 19.04 11.73 10.95
CA ALA A 163 18.56 12.97 10.36
C ALA A 163 19.37 14.19 10.84
N GLN A 164 19.64 14.28 12.15
CA GLN A 164 20.34 15.44 12.72
C GLN A 164 21.85 15.43 12.44
N GLN A 165 22.52 14.28 12.49
CA GLN A 165 23.97 14.16 12.24
C GLN A 165 24.31 14.27 10.76
N SER A 166 23.36 13.95 9.89
CA SER A 166 23.48 14.02 8.44
C SER A 166 22.88 15.29 7.82
N ALA A 167 22.46 16.24 8.64
CA ALA A 167 21.87 17.49 8.18
C ALA A 167 22.80 18.23 7.20
N GLY A 168 22.28 18.55 6.01
CA GLY A 168 23.02 19.22 4.92
C GLY A 168 24.03 18.34 4.20
N LYS A 169 23.99 17.02 4.37
CA LYS A 169 24.91 16.06 3.75
C LYS A 169 24.20 15.16 2.76
N ALA A 170 24.96 14.69 1.78
CA ALA A 170 24.61 13.54 0.96
C ALA A 170 25.03 12.25 1.72
N VAL A 171 24.16 11.26 1.79
CA VAL A 171 24.30 10.04 2.59
C VAL A 171 24.16 8.78 1.76
N THR A 172 24.84 7.73 2.21
CA THR A 172 24.80 6.39 1.63
C THR A 172 23.98 5.44 2.50
N VAL A 173 23.60 4.31 1.91
CA VAL A 173 22.95 3.19 2.63
C VAL A 173 23.84 2.66 3.77
N ASP A 174 25.15 2.58 3.57
CA ASP A 174 26.09 2.09 4.57
C ASP A 174 26.12 2.99 5.83
N GLU A 175 26.01 4.31 5.64
CA GLU A 175 25.93 5.26 6.75
C GLU A 175 24.63 5.10 7.53
N PHE A 176 23.51 4.91 6.81
CA PHE A 176 22.23 4.61 7.46
C PHE A 176 22.27 3.27 8.24
N GLN A 177 22.78 2.20 7.62
CA GLN A 177 22.94 0.91 8.29
C GLN A 177 23.75 1.05 9.60
N LYS A 178 24.89 1.74 9.56
CA LYS A 178 25.73 1.99 10.75
C LYS A 178 24.98 2.77 11.84
N ALA A 179 24.18 3.75 11.46
CA ALA A 179 23.37 4.51 12.43
C ALA A 179 22.35 3.61 13.14
N VAL A 180 21.67 2.73 12.40
CA VAL A 180 20.71 1.78 12.97
C VAL A 180 21.42 0.74 13.85
N GLU A 181 22.50 0.13 13.37
CA GLU A 181 23.30 -0.84 14.11
C GLU A 181 23.84 -0.26 15.43
N THR A 182 24.27 1.01 15.41
CA THR A 182 24.71 1.73 16.62
C THR A 182 23.59 1.91 17.64
N ALA A 183 22.37 2.21 17.20
CA ALA A 183 21.23 2.41 18.08
C ALA A 183 20.67 1.08 18.61
N TYR A 184 20.70 0.03 17.79
CA TYR A 184 20.21 -1.31 18.09
C TYR A 184 21.18 -2.12 18.96
N GLY A 185 22.49 -1.91 18.76
CA GLY A 185 23.56 -2.61 19.49
C GLY A 185 23.97 -3.96 18.89
N ASP A 186 23.50 -4.31 17.70
CA ASP A 186 23.86 -5.53 16.98
C ASP A 186 23.93 -5.29 15.47
N ARG A 187 24.54 -6.24 14.74
CA ARG A 187 24.71 -6.15 13.28
C ARG A 187 23.43 -6.51 12.54
N LEU A 188 23.15 -5.76 11.49
CA LEU A 188 21.99 -5.91 10.61
C LEU A 188 22.38 -6.23 9.14
N THR A 189 23.62 -6.60 8.90
CA THR A 189 24.13 -6.95 7.56
C THR A 189 23.25 -8.00 6.87
N TRP A 190 22.76 -9.01 7.61
CA TRP A 190 21.85 -10.03 7.10
C TRP A 190 20.53 -9.45 6.61
N PHE A 191 19.99 -8.44 7.32
CA PHE A 191 18.72 -7.80 6.97
C PHE A 191 18.87 -6.96 5.69
N PHE A 192 19.88 -6.08 5.64
CA PHE A 192 20.13 -5.23 4.48
C PHE A 192 20.52 -6.06 3.25
N ALA A 193 21.37 -7.10 3.40
CA ALA A 193 21.70 -8.00 2.30
C ALA A 193 20.46 -8.68 1.72
N GLN A 194 19.56 -9.17 2.57
CA GLN A 194 18.33 -9.84 2.13
C GLN A 194 17.38 -8.89 1.39
N TRP A 195 17.12 -7.70 1.92
CA TRP A 195 16.06 -6.84 1.41
C TRP A 195 16.52 -5.83 0.35
N LEU A 196 17.81 -5.48 0.32
CA LEU A 196 18.36 -4.60 -0.71
C LEU A 196 18.87 -5.38 -1.93
N ASN A 197 19.57 -6.51 -1.72
CA ASN A 197 20.28 -7.19 -2.80
C ASN A 197 19.53 -8.38 -3.39
N SER A 198 18.38 -8.77 -2.79
CA SER A 198 17.56 -9.88 -3.26
C SER A 198 16.20 -9.41 -3.75
N THR A 199 15.54 -10.29 -4.50
CA THR A 199 14.20 -10.12 -5.02
C THR A 199 13.26 -11.15 -4.41
N GLY A 200 11.96 -10.97 -4.61
CA GLY A 200 10.94 -11.88 -4.09
C GLY A 200 10.50 -11.52 -2.68
N ALA A 201 9.48 -12.24 -2.22
CA ALA A 201 8.95 -12.19 -0.87
C ALA A 201 8.40 -13.58 -0.53
N PRO A 202 8.55 -14.06 0.72
CA PRO A 202 8.13 -15.40 1.11
C PRO A 202 6.60 -15.53 1.11
N GLU A 203 6.13 -16.76 0.93
CA GLU A 203 4.75 -17.15 1.23
C GLU A 203 4.76 -18.14 2.39
N PHE A 204 4.30 -17.71 3.56
CA PHE A 204 4.33 -18.53 4.77
C PHE A 204 3.20 -19.56 4.78
N ARG A 205 3.57 -20.80 5.09
CA ARG A 205 2.64 -21.90 5.36
C ARG A 205 2.88 -22.39 6.78
N ASN A 206 1.81 -22.72 7.49
CA ASN A 206 1.87 -23.22 8.86
C ASN A 206 1.26 -24.62 8.93
N LYS A 207 2.05 -25.59 9.37
CA LYS A 207 1.57 -26.92 9.76
C LYS A 207 1.76 -27.06 11.26
N TYR A 208 0.71 -27.49 11.98
CA TYR A 208 0.79 -27.64 13.42
C TYR A 208 -0.11 -28.73 13.93
N ALA A 209 0.22 -29.24 15.15
CA ALA A 209 -0.60 -30.14 15.94
C ALA A 209 -0.79 -29.57 17.35
N ILE A 210 -1.94 -29.83 17.94
CA ILE A 210 -2.29 -29.39 19.29
C ILE A 210 -2.40 -30.61 20.18
N TYR A 211 -1.65 -30.63 21.27
CA TYR A 211 -1.65 -31.68 22.28
C TYR A 211 -2.22 -31.15 23.58
N ARG A 212 -3.13 -31.91 24.21
CA ARG A 212 -3.57 -31.64 25.57
C ARG A 212 -2.53 -32.16 26.55
N LEU A 213 -2.05 -31.30 27.43
CA LEU A 213 -1.13 -31.67 28.48
C LEU A 213 -1.90 -32.24 29.69
N GLY A 214 -1.39 -33.33 30.26
CA GLY A 214 -2.01 -33.94 31.44
C GLY A 214 -1.99 -33.00 32.65
N ASN A 215 -2.77 -33.36 33.71
CA ASN A 215 -2.80 -32.67 34.99
C ASN A 215 -3.14 -31.16 34.90
N ASN A 216 -4.13 -30.80 34.05
CA ASN A 216 -4.57 -29.42 33.82
C ASN A 216 -3.47 -28.43 33.42
N LYS A 217 -2.38 -28.92 32.83
CA LYS A 217 -1.26 -28.05 32.35
C LYS A 217 -1.55 -27.31 31.05
N GLY A 218 -2.77 -27.39 30.52
CA GLY A 218 -3.17 -26.71 29.30
C GLY A 218 -2.87 -27.49 28.03
N PHE A 219 -2.38 -26.80 27.01
CA PHE A 219 -2.17 -27.33 25.66
C PHE A 219 -0.79 -26.94 25.15
N ARG A 220 -0.17 -27.84 24.38
CA ARG A 220 1.04 -27.57 23.62
C ARG A 220 0.76 -27.59 22.13
N ILE A 221 1.18 -26.55 21.45
CA ILE A 221 1.19 -26.44 19.98
C ILE A 221 2.60 -26.75 19.54
N THR A 222 2.78 -27.74 18.68
CA THR A 222 4.02 -27.99 17.98
C THR A 222 3.77 -27.76 16.49
N GLY A 223 4.51 -26.89 15.89
CA GLY A 223 4.31 -26.51 14.48
C GLY A 223 5.59 -26.18 13.76
N GLU A 224 5.45 -25.96 12.46
CA GLU A 224 6.53 -25.59 11.57
C GLU A 224 6.00 -24.51 10.59
N ILE A 225 6.73 -23.40 10.51
CA ILE A 225 6.54 -22.42 9.43
C ILE A 225 7.45 -22.81 8.27
N SER A 226 6.85 -22.99 7.08
CA SER A 226 7.60 -23.23 5.85
C SER A 226 7.40 -22.09 4.85
N GLN A 227 8.42 -21.83 4.04
CA GLN A 227 8.45 -20.87 2.95
C GLN A 227 9.50 -21.30 1.91
N ASP A 228 9.63 -20.60 0.80
CA ASP A 228 10.36 -21.05 -0.40
C ASP A 228 11.71 -20.33 -0.65
N MET A 229 12.17 -19.48 0.27
CA MET A 229 13.42 -18.72 0.13
C MET A 229 14.50 -19.27 1.07
N ASP A 230 15.51 -19.94 0.54
CA ASP A 230 16.56 -20.60 1.34
C ASP A 230 17.34 -19.68 2.28
N LEU A 231 17.61 -18.44 1.85
CA LEU A 231 18.39 -17.48 2.62
C LEU A 231 17.54 -16.55 3.49
N PHE A 232 16.23 -16.82 3.56
CA PHE A 232 15.31 -15.97 4.32
C PHE A 232 15.57 -16.05 5.82
N ARG A 233 15.54 -14.87 6.46
CA ARG A 233 15.60 -14.73 7.91
C ARG A 233 14.76 -13.55 8.36
N MET A 234 13.76 -13.77 9.21
CA MET A 234 12.98 -12.70 9.86
C MET A 234 12.32 -13.18 11.14
N PRO A 235 12.21 -12.32 12.16
CA PRO A 235 11.30 -12.59 13.27
C PRO A 235 9.85 -12.45 12.81
N LEU A 236 9.01 -13.43 13.16
CA LEU A 236 7.56 -13.40 12.92
C LEU A 236 6.79 -13.45 14.23
N GLU A 237 5.65 -12.80 14.29
CA GLU A 237 4.69 -12.96 15.36
C GLU A 237 3.68 -14.07 15.03
N LEU A 238 3.47 -14.97 15.99
CA LEU A 238 2.34 -15.91 16.00
C LEU A 238 1.33 -15.40 17.01
N LYS A 239 0.11 -15.13 16.55
CA LYS A 239 -1.03 -14.81 17.42
C LYS A 239 -1.94 -16.02 17.50
N ILE A 240 -2.10 -16.55 18.71
CA ILE A 240 -2.87 -17.75 19.01
C ILE A 240 -4.13 -17.32 19.74
N ASP A 241 -5.26 -17.38 19.07
CA ASP A 241 -6.58 -17.19 19.68
C ASP A 241 -6.94 -18.47 20.43
N THR A 242 -7.40 -18.33 21.67
CA THR A 242 -7.75 -19.45 22.56
C THR A 242 -9.17 -19.29 23.11
N ASP A 243 -9.68 -20.29 23.84
CA ASP A 243 -10.95 -20.17 24.59
C ASP A 243 -10.87 -19.17 25.76
N GLY A 244 -9.73 -18.54 25.96
CA GLY A 244 -9.45 -17.53 26.96
C GLY A 244 -8.58 -16.42 26.38
N PRO A 245 -7.56 -15.91 27.13
CA PRO A 245 -6.68 -14.88 26.63
C PRO A 245 -5.92 -15.32 25.38
N THR A 246 -5.77 -14.41 24.43
CA THR A 246 -4.89 -14.58 23.26
C THR A 246 -3.43 -14.66 23.73
N VAL A 247 -2.67 -15.57 23.12
CA VAL A 247 -1.23 -15.72 23.35
C VAL A 247 -0.46 -15.27 22.11
N THR A 248 0.52 -14.40 22.28
CA THR A 248 1.45 -14.01 21.21
C THR A 248 2.83 -14.60 21.45
N LYS A 249 3.48 -15.01 20.37
CA LYS A 249 4.83 -15.55 20.40
C LYS A 249 5.62 -15.03 19.21
N ARG A 250 6.74 -14.37 19.49
CA ARG A 250 7.75 -14.02 18.47
C ARG A 250 8.67 -15.23 18.26
N ILE A 251 8.82 -15.63 17.01
CA ILE A 251 9.70 -16.73 16.58
C ILE A 251 10.66 -16.23 15.52
N GLU A 252 11.83 -16.83 15.42
CA GLU A 252 12.77 -16.57 14.33
C GLU A 252 12.50 -17.57 13.21
N VAL A 253 12.18 -17.09 12.01
CA VAL A 253 12.06 -17.92 10.81
C VAL A 253 13.37 -17.80 10.03
N VAL A 254 14.03 -18.95 9.81
CA VAL A 254 15.32 -19.03 9.12
C VAL A 254 15.26 -20.17 8.09
N GLY A 255 15.60 -19.85 6.85
CA GLY A 255 15.55 -20.82 5.74
C GLY A 255 14.13 -21.30 5.44
N THR A 256 14.02 -22.42 4.79
CA THR A 256 12.76 -22.94 4.24
C THR A 256 11.80 -23.51 5.29
N ASN A 257 12.32 -23.95 6.46
CA ASN A 257 11.51 -24.59 7.50
C ASN A 257 11.99 -24.17 8.89
N SER A 258 11.08 -23.72 9.72
CA SER A 258 11.36 -23.24 11.07
C SER A 258 10.36 -23.83 12.05
N PRO A 259 10.78 -24.78 12.91
CA PRO A 259 9.92 -25.39 13.91
C PRO A 259 9.66 -24.43 15.07
N TYR A 260 8.48 -24.55 15.68
CA TYR A 260 8.13 -23.80 16.89
C TYR A 260 7.32 -24.63 17.88
N VAL A 261 7.40 -24.23 19.14
CA VAL A 261 6.57 -24.78 20.22
C VAL A 261 6.00 -23.63 21.03
N VAL A 262 4.69 -23.69 21.30
CA VAL A 262 3.98 -22.72 22.14
C VAL A 262 3.05 -23.45 23.09
N ASP A 263 3.14 -23.15 24.38
CA ASP A 263 2.21 -23.65 25.38
C ASP A 263 1.12 -22.61 25.68
N THR A 264 -0.14 -23.07 25.82
CA THR A 264 -1.26 -22.23 26.18
C THR A 264 -2.04 -22.85 27.32
N PHE A 265 -2.61 -22.04 28.21
CA PHE A 265 -3.41 -22.57 29.32
C PHE A 265 -4.80 -23.01 28.83
N THR A 266 -5.42 -22.22 27.97
CA THR A 266 -6.74 -22.49 27.38
C THR A 266 -6.60 -23.10 25.99
N LYS A 267 -7.65 -23.77 25.51
CA LYS A 267 -7.64 -24.48 24.24
C LYS A 267 -7.41 -23.53 23.04
N PRO A 268 -6.36 -23.78 22.21
CA PRO A 268 -6.15 -23.01 21.00
C PRO A 268 -7.27 -23.20 19.97
N ARG A 269 -7.66 -22.11 19.29
CA ARG A 269 -8.69 -22.11 18.24
C ARG A 269 -8.15 -21.78 16.88
N ARG A 270 -7.27 -20.78 16.83
CA ARG A 270 -6.71 -20.27 15.57
C ARG A 270 -5.28 -19.79 15.80
N ILE A 271 -4.42 -19.99 14.80
CA ILE A 271 -3.05 -19.46 14.78
C ILE A 271 -2.93 -18.56 13.57
N ASN A 272 -2.67 -17.28 13.80
CA ASN A 272 -2.44 -16.29 12.78
C ASN A 272 -0.95 -15.99 12.73
N ILE A 273 -0.36 -16.05 11.52
CA ILE A 273 1.02 -15.68 11.26
C ILE A 273 1.06 -14.21 10.87
N ASP A 274 1.94 -13.45 11.51
CA ASP A 274 2.18 -12.05 11.20
C ASP A 274 0.85 -11.25 11.09
N PRO A 275 0.08 -11.19 12.19
CA PRO A 275 -1.28 -10.64 12.18
C PRO A 275 -1.32 -9.16 11.84
N ASN A 276 -0.24 -8.43 12.14
CA ASN A 276 -0.11 -6.99 11.93
C ASN A 276 0.58 -6.63 10.60
N SER A 277 0.94 -7.64 9.78
CA SER A 277 1.63 -7.45 8.50
C SER A 277 2.98 -6.71 8.64
N GLU A 278 3.76 -7.12 9.66
CA GLU A 278 5.09 -6.55 9.94
C GLU A 278 6.13 -6.97 8.89
N VAL A 279 5.89 -8.06 8.15
CA VAL A 279 6.84 -8.59 7.17
C VAL A 279 6.24 -8.60 5.77
N LEU A 280 7.00 -8.08 4.79
CA LEU A 280 6.63 -8.17 3.38
C LEU A 280 6.58 -9.63 2.95
N ARG A 281 5.42 -10.11 2.51
CA ARG A 281 5.16 -11.49 2.13
C ARG A 281 4.12 -11.61 1.03
N ASN A 282 4.16 -12.70 0.30
CA ASN A 282 3.09 -13.05 -0.63
C ASN A 282 1.89 -13.66 0.11
N SER A 283 0.71 -13.40 -0.41
CA SER A 283 -0.54 -14.05 -0.04
C SER A 283 -1.54 -13.98 -1.20
N PRO A 284 -2.57 -14.84 -1.26
CA PRO A 284 -3.59 -14.75 -2.32
C PRO A 284 -4.25 -13.37 -2.40
N THR A 285 -4.58 -12.77 -1.24
CA THR A 285 -5.18 -11.43 -1.17
C THR A 285 -4.25 -10.34 -1.71
N LEU A 286 -2.95 -10.38 -1.38
CA LEU A 286 -2.00 -9.39 -1.91
C LEU A 286 -1.75 -9.59 -3.39
N ARG A 287 -1.64 -10.84 -3.88
CA ARG A 287 -1.50 -11.12 -5.33
C ARG A 287 -2.67 -10.57 -6.14
N LEU A 288 -3.91 -10.71 -5.63
CA LEU A 288 -5.08 -10.11 -6.27
C LEU A 288 -4.95 -8.59 -6.36
N ARG A 289 -4.63 -7.91 -5.26
CA ARG A 289 -4.45 -6.44 -5.24
C ARG A 289 -3.28 -6.00 -6.15
N VAL A 290 -2.19 -6.74 -6.18
CA VAL A 290 -1.05 -6.50 -7.10
C VAL A 290 -1.49 -6.59 -8.55
N ALA A 291 -2.24 -7.61 -8.93
CA ALA A 291 -2.74 -7.75 -10.29
C ALA A 291 -3.64 -6.57 -10.69
N ILE A 292 -4.53 -6.14 -9.79
CA ILE A 292 -5.36 -4.96 -10.03
C ILE A 292 -4.51 -3.69 -10.16
N LEU A 293 -3.53 -3.46 -9.29
CA LEU A 293 -2.65 -2.29 -9.36
C LEU A 293 -1.89 -2.25 -10.69
N ARG A 294 -1.31 -3.38 -11.12
CA ARG A 294 -0.60 -3.46 -12.41
C ARG A 294 -1.53 -3.20 -13.59
N GLY A 295 -2.74 -3.73 -13.54
CA GLY A 295 -3.77 -3.45 -14.54
C GLY A 295 -4.12 -1.95 -14.62
N GLN A 296 -4.25 -1.27 -13.49
CA GLN A 296 -4.49 0.17 -13.44
C GLN A 296 -3.32 0.97 -14.04
N GLN A 297 -2.09 0.64 -13.70
CA GLN A 297 -0.90 1.29 -14.26
C GLN A 297 -0.79 1.11 -15.78
N LEU A 298 -1.11 -0.09 -16.29
CA LEU A 298 -1.16 -0.34 -17.74
C LEU A 298 -2.30 0.42 -18.43
N THR A 299 -3.45 0.56 -17.76
CA THR A 299 -4.55 1.41 -18.25
C THR A 299 -4.13 2.87 -18.38
N GLU A 300 -3.43 3.41 -17.39
CA GLU A 300 -2.90 4.79 -17.39
C GLU A 300 -1.85 5.01 -18.48
N GLN A 301 -1.08 3.96 -18.82
CA GLN A 301 -0.12 3.97 -19.93
C GLN A 301 -0.76 3.77 -21.31
N GLY A 302 -2.06 3.47 -21.36
CA GLY A 302 -2.81 3.18 -22.59
C GLY A 302 -2.68 1.73 -23.10
N ASP A 303 -1.97 0.85 -22.38
CA ASP A 303 -1.93 -0.59 -22.69
C ASP A 303 -3.16 -1.33 -22.16
N LEU A 304 -4.29 -1.12 -22.84
CA LEU A 304 -5.56 -1.73 -22.46
C LEU A 304 -5.54 -3.26 -22.57
N GLY A 305 -4.75 -3.82 -23.52
CA GLY A 305 -4.61 -5.26 -23.69
C GLY A 305 -3.82 -5.91 -22.54
N GLY A 306 -2.74 -5.27 -22.12
CA GLY A 306 -1.99 -5.66 -20.93
C GLY A 306 -2.81 -5.53 -19.65
N ALA A 307 -3.57 -4.45 -19.52
CA ALA A 307 -4.45 -4.21 -18.37
C ALA A 307 -5.48 -5.34 -18.19
N LEU A 308 -6.19 -5.72 -19.26
CA LEU A 308 -7.16 -6.82 -19.22
C LEU A 308 -6.54 -8.14 -18.77
N LYS A 309 -5.30 -8.46 -19.20
CA LYS A 309 -4.59 -9.66 -18.75
C LYS A 309 -4.31 -9.66 -17.26
N GLU A 310 -3.91 -8.51 -16.71
CA GLU A 310 -3.67 -8.40 -15.27
C GLU A 310 -4.97 -8.49 -14.48
N TYR A 311 -6.05 -7.86 -14.91
CA TYR A 311 -7.36 -7.99 -14.26
C TYR A 311 -7.91 -9.42 -14.33
N GLN A 312 -7.70 -10.14 -15.45
CA GLN A 312 -8.05 -11.56 -15.54
C GLN A 312 -7.29 -12.42 -14.54
N LYS A 313 -5.99 -12.15 -14.30
CA LYS A 313 -5.25 -12.81 -13.20
C LYS A 313 -5.87 -12.54 -11.82
N ALA A 314 -6.41 -11.33 -11.60
CA ALA A 314 -7.14 -11.05 -10.38
C ALA A 314 -8.40 -11.91 -10.25
N LEU A 315 -9.16 -12.10 -11.34
CA LEU A 315 -10.34 -12.98 -11.38
C LEU A 315 -10.00 -14.47 -11.24
N GLU A 316 -8.82 -14.92 -11.68
CA GLU A 316 -8.34 -16.28 -11.41
C GLU A 316 -8.13 -16.53 -9.90
N LEU A 317 -7.75 -15.49 -9.15
CA LEU A 317 -7.56 -15.55 -7.70
C LEU A 317 -8.87 -15.39 -6.92
N ASN A 318 -9.78 -14.56 -7.40
CA ASN A 318 -11.12 -14.35 -6.87
C ASN A 318 -12.08 -13.99 -8.01
N SER A 319 -12.79 -14.99 -8.51
CA SER A 319 -13.74 -14.84 -9.62
C SER A 319 -14.95 -13.94 -9.30
N ASN A 320 -15.11 -13.56 -8.03
CA ASN A 320 -16.21 -12.70 -7.56
C ASN A 320 -15.72 -11.30 -7.17
N SER A 321 -14.50 -10.91 -7.58
CA SER A 321 -13.92 -9.62 -7.22
C SER A 321 -14.64 -8.44 -7.89
N SER A 322 -15.43 -7.71 -7.12
CA SER A 322 -16.14 -6.50 -7.57
C SER A 322 -15.20 -5.49 -8.22
N LEU A 323 -14.02 -5.28 -7.63
CA LEU A 323 -13.05 -4.32 -8.16
C LEU A 323 -12.44 -4.77 -9.50
N ALA A 324 -12.13 -6.06 -9.66
CA ALA A 324 -11.57 -6.57 -10.91
C ALA A 324 -12.58 -6.46 -12.06
N HIS A 325 -13.82 -6.88 -11.84
CA HIS A 325 -14.91 -6.70 -12.80
C HIS A 325 -15.14 -5.23 -13.16
N PHE A 326 -15.15 -4.35 -12.15
CA PHE A 326 -15.30 -2.92 -12.37
C PHE A 326 -14.20 -2.36 -13.28
N ARG A 327 -12.95 -2.73 -13.06
CA ARG A 327 -11.81 -2.28 -13.87
C ARG A 327 -11.82 -2.84 -15.29
N ILE A 328 -12.25 -4.08 -15.48
CA ILE A 328 -12.48 -4.66 -16.83
C ILE A 328 -13.58 -3.89 -17.55
N ALA A 329 -14.68 -3.58 -16.85
CA ALA A 329 -15.76 -2.78 -17.41
C ALA A 329 -15.30 -1.38 -17.85
N ASP A 330 -14.45 -0.70 -17.04
CA ASP A 330 -13.87 0.60 -17.38
C ASP A 330 -13.07 0.52 -18.69
N VAL A 331 -12.28 -0.56 -18.88
CA VAL A 331 -11.52 -0.78 -20.13
C VAL A 331 -12.47 -0.97 -21.32
N PHE A 332 -13.49 -1.81 -21.20
CA PHE A 332 -14.46 -2.01 -22.27
C PHE A 332 -15.26 -0.74 -22.57
N PHE A 333 -15.60 0.04 -21.55
CA PHE A 333 -16.26 1.33 -21.73
C PHE A 333 -15.38 2.31 -22.53
N ALA A 334 -14.09 2.40 -22.20
CA ALA A 334 -13.14 3.23 -22.94
C ALA A 334 -12.95 2.78 -24.40
N GLN A 335 -13.11 1.48 -24.68
CA GLN A 335 -13.11 0.91 -26.04
C GLN A 335 -14.45 1.04 -26.77
N HIS A 336 -15.45 1.68 -26.16
CA HIS A 336 -16.83 1.77 -26.66
C HIS A 336 -17.54 0.42 -26.85
N ASN A 337 -17.02 -0.63 -26.21
CA ASN A 337 -17.69 -1.94 -26.17
C ASN A 337 -18.71 -1.96 -25.04
N TYR A 338 -19.82 -1.23 -25.26
CA TYR A 338 -20.82 -0.98 -24.22
C TYR A 338 -21.53 -2.23 -23.73
N GLN A 339 -21.70 -3.26 -24.59
CA GLN A 339 -22.32 -4.52 -24.13
C GLN A 339 -21.44 -5.25 -23.12
N ALA A 340 -20.16 -5.46 -23.46
CA ALA A 340 -19.23 -6.10 -22.54
C ALA A 340 -19.02 -5.29 -21.26
N ALA A 341 -18.92 -3.96 -21.36
CA ALA A 341 -18.84 -3.08 -20.21
C ALA A 341 -20.06 -3.22 -19.28
N ALA A 342 -21.29 -3.26 -19.87
CA ALA A 342 -22.51 -3.42 -19.09
C ALA A 342 -22.58 -4.76 -18.35
N ASP A 343 -22.10 -5.83 -18.97
CA ASP A 343 -22.08 -7.15 -18.35
C ASP A 343 -21.08 -7.18 -17.18
N GLU A 344 -19.90 -6.65 -17.37
CA GLU A 344 -18.86 -6.59 -16.32
C GLU A 344 -19.25 -5.63 -15.16
N TYR A 345 -19.92 -4.48 -15.42
CA TYR A 345 -20.44 -3.64 -14.33
C TYR A 345 -21.52 -4.36 -13.51
N ARG A 346 -22.33 -5.25 -14.11
CA ARG A 346 -23.26 -6.07 -13.35
C ARG A 346 -22.55 -7.08 -12.46
N GLU A 347 -21.53 -7.76 -12.98
CA GLU A 347 -20.69 -8.62 -12.16
C GLU A 347 -20.02 -7.85 -11.02
N ALA A 348 -19.58 -6.60 -11.27
CA ALA A 348 -18.94 -5.76 -10.26
C ALA A 348 -19.89 -5.45 -9.07
N TYR A 349 -21.11 -5.02 -9.30
CA TYR A 349 -22.02 -4.68 -8.19
C TYR A 349 -22.71 -5.91 -7.56
N ASN A 350 -22.68 -7.08 -8.19
CA ASN A 350 -23.15 -8.33 -7.64
C ASN A 350 -22.03 -9.19 -7.01
N GLY A 351 -20.77 -8.74 -7.08
CA GLY A 351 -19.61 -9.46 -6.60
C GLY A 351 -19.45 -9.47 -5.08
N ASP A 352 -18.20 -9.47 -4.63
CA ASP A 352 -17.86 -9.50 -3.19
C ASP A 352 -18.13 -8.16 -2.46
N GLY A 353 -18.46 -7.10 -3.18
CA GLY A 353 -18.75 -5.77 -2.63
C GLY A 353 -17.51 -5.04 -2.11
N GLU A 354 -16.32 -5.48 -2.47
CA GLU A 354 -15.06 -4.88 -2.04
C GLU A 354 -14.29 -4.23 -3.20
N PRO A 355 -13.97 -2.94 -3.07
CA PRO A 355 -14.42 -1.98 -2.04
C PRO A 355 -15.90 -1.54 -2.28
N PRO A 356 -16.61 -1.11 -1.22
CA PRO A 356 -18.07 -0.84 -1.28
C PRO A 356 -18.49 0.12 -2.41
N TRP A 357 -17.67 1.09 -2.75
CA TRP A 357 -17.97 2.07 -3.80
C TRP A 357 -18.17 1.45 -5.20
N THR A 358 -17.71 0.22 -5.44
CA THR A 358 -17.92 -0.47 -6.73
C THR A 358 -19.40 -0.68 -7.03
N ILE A 359 -20.25 -0.79 -6.00
CA ILE A 359 -21.69 -0.96 -6.14
C ILE A 359 -22.31 0.34 -6.67
N VAL A 360 -22.09 1.46 -5.99
CA VAL A 360 -22.69 2.74 -6.41
C VAL A 360 -22.19 3.18 -7.78
N TRP A 361 -20.88 3.07 -8.03
CA TRP A 361 -20.30 3.45 -9.32
C TRP A 361 -20.66 2.46 -10.43
N GLY A 362 -20.83 1.16 -10.12
CA GLY A 362 -21.35 0.17 -11.09
C GLY A 362 -22.73 0.56 -11.64
N HIS A 363 -23.65 0.96 -10.76
CA HIS A 363 -24.95 1.47 -11.17
C HIS A 363 -24.85 2.77 -11.99
N ILE A 364 -24.00 3.73 -11.59
CA ILE A 364 -23.83 4.99 -12.33
C ILE A 364 -23.27 4.73 -13.73
N GLN A 365 -22.24 3.91 -13.86
CA GLN A 365 -21.63 3.61 -15.16
C GLN A 365 -22.57 2.83 -16.08
N LEU A 366 -23.32 1.88 -15.52
CA LEU A 366 -24.36 1.19 -16.30
C LEU A 366 -25.47 2.15 -16.75
N GLY A 367 -25.86 3.09 -15.90
CA GLY A 367 -26.79 4.16 -16.28
C GLY A 367 -26.26 5.03 -17.43
N LYS A 368 -24.97 5.40 -17.40
CA LYS A 368 -24.32 6.13 -18.51
C LYS A 368 -24.34 5.33 -19.81
N ILE A 369 -24.11 4.02 -19.76
CA ILE A 369 -24.20 3.15 -20.94
C ILE A 369 -25.62 3.16 -21.51
N PHE A 370 -26.65 3.06 -20.66
CA PHE A 370 -28.03 3.11 -21.13
C PHE A 370 -28.42 4.46 -21.74
N ASP A 371 -27.91 5.56 -21.21
CA ASP A 371 -28.12 6.89 -21.83
C ASP A 371 -27.42 6.97 -23.19
N LEU A 372 -26.19 6.47 -23.36
CA LEU A 372 -25.46 6.44 -24.63
C LEU A 372 -26.10 5.53 -25.68
N THR A 373 -26.92 4.58 -25.27
CA THR A 373 -27.63 3.63 -26.13
C THR A 373 -29.12 3.92 -26.25
N ASP A 374 -29.53 5.16 -25.97
CA ASP A 374 -30.92 5.66 -26.05
C ASP A 374 -31.94 4.88 -25.19
N GLN A 375 -31.50 4.32 -24.06
CA GLN A 375 -32.34 3.56 -23.13
C GLN A 375 -32.61 4.33 -21.84
N ARG A 376 -33.12 5.56 -21.97
CA ARG A 376 -33.29 6.53 -20.87
C ARG A 376 -34.03 5.96 -19.64
N GLU A 377 -35.12 5.22 -19.83
CA GLU A 377 -35.87 4.67 -18.68
C GLU A 377 -35.01 3.70 -17.83
N ARG A 378 -34.19 2.89 -18.48
CA ARG A 378 -33.27 1.99 -17.81
C ARG A 378 -32.17 2.79 -17.11
N ALA A 379 -31.62 3.82 -17.75
CA ALA A 379 -30.63 4.71 -17.16
C ALA A 379 -31.15 5.35 -15.86
N VAL A 380 -32.37 5.90 -15.89
CA VAL A 380 -33.02 6.51 -14.72
C VAL A 380 -33.15 5.48 -13.56
N ASN A 381 -33.48 4.23 -13.88
CA ASN A 381 -33.58 3.19 -12.86
C ASN A 381 -32.22 2.93 -12.20
N GLU A 382 -31.15 2.79 -12.97
CA GLU A 382 -29.81 2.57 -12.44
C GLU A 382 -29.34 3.76 -11.56
N TYR A 383 -29.55 5.00 -11.98
CA TYR A 383 -29.20 6.16 -11.15
C TYR A 383 -30.01 6.21 -9.84
N ARG A 384 -31.25 5.73 -9.83
CA ARG A 384 -32.04 5.60 -8.60
C ARG A 384 -31.47 4.52 -7.69
N GLN A 385 -31.03 3.38 -8.24
CA GLN A 385 -30.36 2.33 -7.46
C GLN A 385 -29.06 2.87 -6.85
N ALA A 386 -28.26 3.62 -7.61
CA ALA A 386 -27.07 4.28 -7.08
C ALA A 386 -27.38 5.16 -5.87
N LEU A 387 -28.46 5.98 -5.92
CA LEU A 387 -28.86 6.82 -4.78
C LEU A 387 -29.31 6.01 -3.55
N GLN A 388 -29.86 4.80 -3.74
CA GLN A 388 -30.30 3.95 -2.65
C GLN A 388 -29.15 3.33 -1.86
N THR A 389 -27.94 3.25 -2.44
CA THR A 389 -26.74 2.75 -1.74
C THR A 389 -26.32 3.64 -0.58
N ASN A 390 -26.67 4.93 -0.61
CA ASN A 390 -26.20 5.96 0.32
C ASN A 390 -24.68 6.09 0.41
N ASP A 391 -23.94 5.56 -0.56
CA ASP A 391 -22.47 5.69 -0.66
C ASP A 391 -22.14 6.91 -1.52
N ASN A 392 -21.54 7.93 -0.90
CA ASN A 392 -21.12 9.15 -1.60
C ASN A 392 -19.60 9.18 -1.87
N THR A 393 -18.97 8.04 -1.95
CA THR A 393 -17.54 7.95 -2.29
C THR A 393 -17.29 8.63 -3.66
N GLN A 394 -16.33 9.55 -3.70
CA GLN A 394 -16.00 10.33 -4.90
C GLN A 394 -17.18 11.12 -5.48
N ASN A 395 -18.10 11.60 -4.61
CA ASN A 395 -19.32 12.35 -5.00
C ASN A 395 -20.30 11.55 -5.86
N ALA A 396 -20.37 10.25 -5.67
CA ALA A 396 -21.23 9.36 -6.46
C ALA A 396 -22.70 9.78 -6.45
N LEU A 397 -23.23 10.21 -5.29
CA LEU A 397 -24.64 10.61 -5.18
C LEU A 397 -24.93 11.91 -5.94
N GLU A 398 -24.00 12.86 -5.99
CA GLU A 398 -24.11 14.08 -6.81
C GLU A 398 -24.08 13.74 -8.29
N GLU A 399 -23.19 12.84 -8.71
CA GLU A 399 -23.09 12.40 -10.10
C GLU A 399 -24.38 11.67 -10.54
N ALA A 400 -24.94 10.80 -9.68
CA ALA A 400 -26.19 10.12 -9.94
C ALA A 400 -27.39 11.13 -10.08
N ARG A 401 -27.48 12.15 -9.20
CA ARG A 401 -28.51 13.20 -9.29
C ARG A 401 -28.39 14.02 -10.57
N LYS A 402 -27.16 14.36 -10.98
CA LYS A 402 -26.89 15.07 -12.23
C LYS A 402 -27.46 14.31 -13.41
N TYR A 403 -27.23 13.01 -13.52
CA TYR A 403 -27.73 12.21 -14.65
C TYR A 403 -29.20 11.78 -14.51
N LEU A 404 -29.78 11.85 -13.33
CA LEU A 404 -31.24 11.80 -13.20
C LEU A 404 -31.92 13.02 -13.81
N SER A 405 -31.33 14.21 -13.66
CA SER A 405 -31.92 15.45 -14.20
C SER A 405 -31.68 15.61 -15.71
N ALA A 406 -30.54 15.14 -16.23
CA ALA A 406 -30.20 15.23 -17.65
C ALA A 406 -29.40 13.98 -18.08
N PRO A 407 -29.70 13.39 -19.28
CA PRO A 407 -28.99 12.22 -19.77
C PRO A 407 -27.50 12.46 -19.91
N TYR A 408 -26.70 11.43 -19.65
CA TYR A 408 -25.29 11.41 -20.00
C TYR A 408 -25.11 11.37 -21.53
N ARG A 409 -24.27 12.25 -22.08
CA ARG A 409 -24.07 12.39 -23.56
C ARG A 409 -22.64 12.11 -24.01
N GLY A 410 -21.84 11.43 -23.15
CA GLY A 410 -20.41 11.28 -23.40
C GLY A 410 -19.63 12.54 -22.99
N GLU A 411 -18.33 12.36 -22.76
CA GLU A 411 -17.43 13.49 -22.61
C GLU A 411 -17.24 14.14 -24.00
N LYS A 412 -17.46 15.45 -24.08
CA LYS A 412 -17.07 16.19 -25.28
C LYS A 412 -15.53 16.06 -25.39
N SER A 413 -15.05 15.47 -26.49
CA SER A 413 -13.62 15.52 -26.81
C SER A 413 -13.17 16.97 -26.69
N LYS A 414 -12.14 17.22 -25.88
CA LYS A 414 -11.44 18.51 -25.88
C LYS A 414 -10.60 18.60 -27.17
N GLU A 415 -11.26 18.59 -28.32
CA GLU A 415 -10.64 18.96 -29.58
C GLU A 415 -11.00 20.42 -29.85
N GLY A 416 -10.02 21.28 -29.83
CA GLY A 416 -10.00 22.59 -30.48
C GLY A 416 -10.40 23.79 -29.62
N THR A 417 -9.48 24.34 -28.88
CA THR A 417 -9.19 25.79 -28.93
C THR A 417 -7.69 26.00 -28.82
#